data_f165c09c6a43b2834a821c3d4e7be5f8
#
_entry.id   f165c09c6a43b2834a821c3d4e7be5f8
#
_cell.length_a   1.000
_cell.length_b   1.000
_cell.length_c   1.000
_cell.angle_alpha   90.00
_cell.angle_beta   90.00
_cell.angle_gamma   90.00
#
_symmetry.space_group_name_H-M   'P 1'
#
loop_
_entity.id
_entity.type
_entity.pdbx_description
1 polymer ?
#
loop_
_entity_poly.entity_id
_entity_poly.type
_entity_poly.pdbx_seq_one_letter_code
_entity_poly.pdbx_strand_id
1 'polypeptide(L)'
;MVHERLYLSTDKTCYLAGEDIWISAFCYDAASGIYSPISAVAYLELQNLSGSLVQSKIALNHGRGNGFIHLPVSLPTGIYRLTGYTRYMYSESRDNFFSGFVTIYNPLTTLRSENVRSRTAADSQITAPVPEENMSRFAYALTTDKNNYHTKENVRITFRNPLPETFSASISVFRLDELNFYSNRSIVEIIDSTRNESLKPFPLDKVDYAGEII
;
A
#
# COMPACT_ATOMS: atom_id res chain seq x y z
N MET A 1 -12.46 -20.43 -11.48
CA MET A 1 -11.02 -20.43 -11.15
C MET A 1 -10.78 -19.20 -10.30
N VAL A 2 -10.14 -19.32 -9.15
CA VAL A 2 -9.83 -18.17 -8.28
C VAL A 2 -8.63 -17.45 -8.88
N HIS A 3 -8.68 -16.11 -8.90
CA HIS A 3 -7.56 -15.25 -9.31
C HIS A 3 -7.20 -14.32 -8.15
N GLU A 4 -6.19 -14.71 -7.38
CA GLU A 4 -5.77 -13.91 -6.24
C GLU A 4 -5.21 -12.56 -6.66
N ARG A 5 -5.55 -11.55 -5.86
CA ARG A 5 -4.95 -10.21 -5.87
C ARG A 5 -4.63 -9.82 -4.44
N LEU A 6 -3.55 -9.10 -4.29
CA LEU A 6 -3.12 -8.56 -3.01
C LEU A 6 -3.22 -7.04 -3.04
N TYR A 7 -3.80 -6.47 -2.00
CA TYR A 7 -3.75 -5.04 -1.73
C TYR A 7 -2.98 -4.81 -0.44
N LEU A 8 -2.09 -3.83 -0.45
CA LEU A 8 -1.31 -3.41 0.72
C LEU A 8 -1.67 -1.98 1.07
N SER A 9 -2.03 -1.76 2.33
CA SER A 9 -2.23 -0.43 2.90
C SER A 9 -1.08 -0.13 3.85
N THR A 10 -0.35 0.93 3.60
CA THR A 10 0.73 1.42 4.48
C THR A 10 0.22 2.51 5.40
N ASP A 11 0.86 2.67 6.55
CA ASP A 11 0.52 3.72 7.52
C ASP A 11 0.87 5.13 7.03
N LYS A 12 1.91 5.26 6.21
CA LYS A 12 2.38 6.53 5.63
C LYS A 12 2.83 6.32 4.18
N THR A 13 3.18 7.40 3.50
CA THR A 13 3.78 7.41 2.16
C THR A 13 5.24 7.85 2.18
N CYS A 14 5.69 8.47 3.29
CA CYS A 14 7.06 8.92 3.49
C CYS A 14 7.60 8.43 4.83
N TYR A 15 8.83 7.92 4.81
CA TYR A 15 9.50 7.29 5.96
C TYR A 15 10.91 7.82 6.10
N LEU A 16 11.45 7.74 7.32
CA LEU A 16 12.88 7.88 7.56
C LEU A 16 13.56 6.51 7.46
N ALA A 17 14.81 6.49 7.00
CA ALA A 17 15.62 5.29 7.11
C ALA A 17 15.76 4.88 8.59
N GLY A 18 15.58 3.60 8.88
CA GLY A 18 15.51 3.07 10.24
C GLY A 18 14.10 2.95 10.83
N GLU A 19 13.07 3.49 10.17
CA GLU A 19 11.67 3.28 10.58
C GLU A 19 11.11 1.94 10.08
N ASP A 20 9.94 1.59 10.59
CA ASP A 20 9.14 0.47 10.12
C ASP A 20 8.00 0.97 9.23
N ILE A 21 7.81 0.34 8.09
CA ILE A 21 6.60 0.49 7.28
C ILE A 21 5.55 -0.46 7.83
N TRP A 22 4.53 0.05 8.51
CA TRP A 22 3.42 -0.77 8.97
C TRP A 22 2.45 -1.03 7.83
N ILE A 23 2.05 -2.29 7.67
CA ILE A 23 1.31 -2.75 6.50
C ILE A 23 0.13 -3.61 6.93
N SER A 24 -1.04 -3.31 6.38
CA SER A 24 -2.20 -4.19 6.36
C SER A 24 -2.32 -4.81 4.97
N ALA A 25 -2.40 -6.13 4.92
CA ALA A 25 -2.49 -6.91 3.69
C ALA A 25 -3.89 -7.51 3.53
N PHE A 26 -4.44 -7.40 2.31
CA PHE A 26 -5.76 -7.91 1.93
C PHE A 26 -5.63 -8.72 0.66
N CYS A 27 -5.80 -10.04 0.77
CA CYS A 27 -5.79 -10.97 -0.35
C CYS A 27 -7.22 -11.36 -0.71
N TYR A 28 -7.61 -11.19 -1.96
CA TYR A 28 -8.97 -11.42 -2.44
C TYR A 28 -8.97 -12.06 -3.81
N ASP A 29 -10.09 -12.70 -4.17
CA ASP A 29 -10.33 -13.17 -5.53
C ASP A 29 -10.81 -12.01 -6.41
N ALA A 30 -10.10 -11.76 -7.51
CA ALA A 30 -10.38 -10.65 -8.41
C ALA A 30 -11.77 -10.71 -9.06
N ALA A 31 -12.32 -11.93 -9.23
CA ALA A 31 -13.61 -12.13 -9.88
C ALA A 31 -14.77 -11.80 -8.94
N SER A 32 -14.70 -12.28 -7.69
CA SER A 32 -15.79 -12.17 -6.71
C SER A 32 -15.61 -10.98 -5.76
N GLY A 33 -14.38 -10.49 -5.58
CA GLY A 33 -14.05 -9.49 -4.55
C GLY A 33 -14.04 -10.03 -3.13
N ILE A 34 -14.22 -11.35 -2.94
CA ILE A 34 -14.25 -11.99 -1.63
C ILE A 34 -12.81 -12.31 -1.20
N TYR A 35 -12.54 -12.19 0.10
CA TYR A 35 -11.23 -12.56 0.64
C TYR A 35 -10.88 -14.01 0.31
N SER A 36 -9.66 -14.22 -0.19
CA SER A 36 -9.17 -15.56 -0.55
C SER A 36 -8.60 -16.27 0.67
N PRO A 37 -9.06 -17.50 0.95
CA PRO A 37 -8.46 -18.33 2.00
C PRO A 37 -7.30 -19.19 1.50
N ILE A 38 -6.91 -19.10 0.22
CA ILE A 38 -5.98 -20.04 -0.42
C ILE A 38 -4.56 -19.83 0.08
N SER A 39 -4.09 -18.56 0.03
CA SER A 39 -2.72 -18.25 0.43
C SER A 39 -2.65 -17.90 1.91
N ALA A 40 -1.71 -18.52 2.62
CA ALA A 40 -1.46 -18.26 4.04
C ALA A 40 -0.36 -17.21 4.28
N VAL A 41 0.38 -16.81 3.24
CA VAL A 41 1.51 -15.88 3.35
C VAL A 41 1.48 -14.88 2.19
N ALA A 42 1.64 -13.62 2.53
CA ALA A 42 1.98 -12.54 1.61
C ALA A 42 3.48 -12.25 1.71
N TYR A 43 4.14 -12.18 0.57
CA TYR A 43 5.54 -11.81 0.43
C TYR A 43 5.62 -10.34 0.06
N LEU A 44 6.51 -9.62 0.71
CA LEU A 44 6.69 -8.18 0.54
C LEU A 44 8.13 -7.88 0.16
N GLU A 45 8.32 -7.00 -0.80
CA GLU A 45 9.65 -6.56 -1.22
C GLU A 45 9.70 -5.05 -1.39
N LEU A 46 10.72 -4.45 -0.82
CA LEU A 46 11.09 -3.07 -1.08
C LEU A 46 12.21 -3.06 -2.12
N GLN A 47 12.01 -2.36 -3.22
CA GLN A 47 12.87 -2.43 -4.40
C GLN A 47 13.32 -1.04 -4.85
N ASN A 48 14.50 -0.98 -5.46
CA ASN A 48 14.96 0.11 -6.31
C ASN A 48 15.17 -0.40 -7.74
N LEU A 49 15.79 0.40 -8.63
CA LEU A 49 16.09 -0.02 -10.00
C LEU A 49 17.08 -1.20 -10.08
N SER A 50 17.91 -1.39 -9.07
CA SER A 50 18.90 -2.46 -9.04
C SER A 50 18.32 -3.81 -8.57
N GLY A 51 17.12 -3.81 -7.97
CA GLY A 51 16.45 -5.01 -7.50
C GLY A 51 15.85 -4.91 -6.10
N SER A 52 15.60 -6.05 -5.49
CA SER A 52 15.05 -6.17 -4.12
C SER A 52 16.13 -5.82 -3.09
N LEU A 53 15.75 -4.97 -2.13
CA LEU A 53 16.64 -4.49 -1.07
C LEU A 53 16.26 -5.04 0.30
N VAL A 54 14.95 -5.14 0.56
CA VAL A 54 14.41 -5.63 1.82
C VAL A 54 13.22 -6.53 1.51
N GLN A 55 13.17 -7.66 2.19
CA GLN A 55 12.09 -8.62 2.06
C GLN A 55 11.45 -8.88 3.42
N SER A 56 10.14 -9.11 3.42
CA SER A 56 9.36 -9.46 4.60
C SER A 56 8.20 -10.38 4.23
N LYS A 57 7.61 -11.00 5.24
CA LYS A 57 6.46 -11.89 5.09
C LYS A 57 5.37 -11.49 6.08
N ILE A 58 4.13 -11.56 5.63
CA ILE A 58 2.96 -11.37 6.47
C ILE A 58 2.11 -12.65 6.44
N ALA A 59 1.79 -13.19 7.60
CA ALA A 59 0.83 -14.27 7.71
C ALA A 59 -0.56 -13.77 7.33
N LEU A 60 -1.24 -14.49 6.46
CA LEU A 60 -2.61 -14.23 6.05
C LEU A 60 -3.56 -15.18 6.75
N ASN A 61 -4.56 -14.65 7.42
CA ASN A 61 -5.66 -15.40 8.00
C ASN A 61 -6.95 -15.03 7.25
N HIS A 62 -7.50 -15.97 6.51
CA HIS A 62 -8.67 -15.73 5.64
C HIS A 62 -8.51 -14.49 4.75
N GLY A 63 -7.36 -14.40 4.07
CA GLY A 63 -7.03 -13.32 3.15
C GLY A 63 -6.66 -11.98 3.80
N ARG A 64 -6.43 -11.92 5.11
CA ARG A 64 -6.07 -10.69 5.83
C ARG A 64 -4.86 -10.90 6.70
N GLY A 65 -4.00 -9.89 6.79
CA GLY A 65 -2.83 -9.94 7.65
C GLY A 65 -2.28 -8.56 7.94
N ASN A 66 -1.47 -8.48 8.99
CA ASN A 66 -0.76 -7.26 9.37
C ASN A 66 0.70 -7.60 9.64
N GLY A 67 1.57 -6.67 9.31
CA GLY A 67 2.99 -6.82 9.56
C GLY A 67 3.74 -5.53 9.27
N PHE A 68 5.04 -5.63 9.12
CA PHE A 68 5.88 -4.49 8.83
C PHE A 68 7.11 -4.88 8.00
N ILE A 69 7.72 -3.87 7.37
CA ILE A 69 9.05 -3.94 6.78
C ILE A 69 9.95 -3.01 7.59
N HIS A 70 11.02 -3.54 8.16
CA HIS A 70 12.04 -2.72 8.81
C HIS A 70 12.96 -2.11 7.76
N LEU A 71 13.10 -0.77 7.77
CA LEU A 71 13.96 -0.04 6.85
C LEU A 71 15.39 0.04 7.39
N PRO A 72 16.39 -0.52 6.71
CA PRO A 72 17.78 -0.34 7.12
C PRO A 72 18.16 1.14 7.18
N VAL A 73 18.91 1.53 8.20
CA VAL A 73 19.42 2.91 8.37
C VAL A 73 20.38 3.33 7.24
N SER A 74 20.90 2.36 6.49
CA SER A 74 21.82 2.58 5.37
C SER A 74 21.09 2.90 4.05
N LEU A 75 19.76 2.79 3.99
CA LEU A 75 19.03 3.08 2.76
C LEU A 75 19.19 4.54 2.35
N PRO A 76 19.63 4.81 1.11
CA PRO A 76 19.73 6.17 0.59
C PRO A 76 18.37 6.86 0.50
N THR A 77 18.37 8.20 0.51
CA THR A 77 17.16 8.97 0.19
C THR A 77 16.69 8.67 -1.23
N GLY A 78 15.41 8.34 -1.40
CA GLY A 78 14.87 8.04 -2.73
C GLY A 78 13.42 7.57 -2.69
N ILE A 79 12.89 7.27 -3.88
CA ILE A 79 11.60 6.65 -4.07
C ILE A 79 11.84 5.15 -4.28
N TYR A 80 11.12 4.34 -3.53
CA TYR A 80 11.22 2.89 -3.56
C TYR A 80 9.89 2.29 -3.95
N ARG A 81 9.94 1.17 -4.63
CA ARG A 81 8.76 0.39 -4.96
C ARG A 81 8.50 -0.63 -3.86
N LEU A 82 7.26 -0.66 -3.37
CA LEU A 82 6.75 -1.71 -2.52
C LEU A 82 5.97 -2.70 -3.39
N THR A 83 6.46 -3.92 -3.47
CA THR A 83 5.83 -5.02 -4.21
C THR A 83 5.28 -6.03 -3.22
N GLY A 84 4.08 -6.55 -3.49
CA GLY A 84 3.45 -7.59 -2.68
C GLY A 84 2.82 -8.67 -3.53
N TYR A 85 2.99 -9.93 -3.13
CA TYR A 85 2.45 -11.06 -3.86
C TYR A 85 2.26 -12.28 -2.94
N THR A 86 1.46 -13.23 -3.39
CA THR A 86 1.36 -14.57 -2.81
C THR A 86 2.05 -15.59 -3.72
N ARG A 87 2.35 -16.76 -3.20
CA ARG A 87 2.89 -17.85 -4.02
C ARG A 87 1.93 -18.23 -5.15
N TYR A 88 0.64 -18.17 -4.89
CA TYR A 88 -0.38 -18.43 -5.90
C TYR A 88 -0.32 -17.40 -7.03
N MET A 89 -0.28 -16.09 -6.71
CA MET A 89 -0.12 -15.02 -7.70
C MET A 89 1.17 -15.17 -8.51
N TYR A 90 2.27 -15.57 -7.86
CA TYR A 90 3.56 -15.80 -8.52
C TYR A 90 3.47 -16.92 -9.58
N SER A 91 2.67 -17.96 -9.34
CA SER A 91 2.46 -19.04 -10.31
C SER A 91 1.55 -18.67 -11.48
N GLU A 92 0.72 -17.63 -11.34
CA GLU A 92 -0.16 -17.15 -12.40
C GLU A 92 0.57 -16.15 -13.32
N SER A 93 0.82 -14.94 -12.83
CA SER A 93 1.55 -13.89 -13.53
C SER A 93 2.06 -12.84 -12.55
N ARG A 94 3.26 -12.33 -12.81
CA ARG A 94 3.84 -11.22 -12.07
C ARG A 94 3.10 -9.89 -12.28
N ASP A 95 2.34 -9.75 -13.37
CA ASP A 95 1.52 -8.57 -13.64
C ASP A 95 0.40 -8.39 -12.61
N ASN A 96 0.09 -9.47 -11.89
CA ASN A 96 -0.92 -9.49 -10.84
C ASN A 96 -0.44 -8.97 -9.49
N PHE A 97 0.87 -8.72 -9.34
CA PHE A 97 1.46 -8.28 -8.07
C PHE A 97 0.99 -6.89 -7.69
N PHE A 98 0.82 -6.68 -6.39
CA PHE A 98 0.65 -5.33 -5.87
C PHE A 98 1.91 -4.51 -6.13
N SER A 99 1.73 -3.26 -6.53
CA SER A 99 2.80 -2.31 -6.72
C SER A 99 2.39 -0.94 -6.19
N GLY A 100 3.13 -0.46 -5.21
CA GLY A 100 3.01 0.88 -4.66
C GLY A 100 4.37 1.56 -4.56
N PHE A 101 4.39 2.85 -4.21
CA PHE A 101 5.63 3.60 -4.02
C PHE A 101 5.66 4.24 -2.64
N VAL A 102 6.82 4.20 -2.02
CA VAL A 102 7.11 4.90 -0.76
C VAL A 102 8.36 5.77 -0.94
N THR A 103 8.35 6.93 -0.30
CA THR A 103 9.53 7.81 -0.26
C THR A 103 10.29 7.54 1.04
N ILE A 104 11.59 7.30 0.93
CA ILE A 104 12.46 7.15 2.09
C ILE A 104 13.43 8.31 2.13
N TYR A 105 13.51 8.97 3.26
CA TYR A 105 14.43 10.06 3.51
C TYR A 105 15.48 9.61 4.53
N ASN A 106 16.76 9.76 4.17
CA ASN A 106 17.87 9.47 5.07
C ASN A 106 18.66 10.75 5.35
N PRO A 107 18.51 11.34 6.54
CA PRO A 107 19.24 12.55 6.90
C PRO A 107 20.73 12.30 7.24
N LEU A 108 21.14 11.03 7.42
CA LEU A 108 22.48 10.64 7.83
C LEU A 108 23.44 10.46 6.65
N THR A 109 22.93 10.47 5.42
CA THR A 109 23.74 10.30 4.22
C THR A 109 23.32 11.25 3.10
N THR A 110 24.29 11.66 2.30
CA THR A 110 24.05 12.43 1.06
C THR A 110 23.78 11.54 -0.14
N LEU A 111 23.92 10.21 0.01
CA LEU A 111 23.66 9.26 -1.06
C LEU A 111 22.18 9.33 -1.47
N ARG A 112 21.94 9.23 -2.77
CA ARG A 112 20.62 9.13 -3.37
C ARG A 112 20.46 7.76 -4.01
N SER A 113 19.30 7.15 -3.83
CA SER A 113 18.97 5.94 -4.57
C SER A 113 18.87 6.28 -6.06
N GLU A 114 19.28 5.34 -6.91
CA GLU A 114 18.92 5.40 -8.32
C GLU A 114 17.40 5.44 -8.41
N ASN A 115 16.84 6.59 -8.80
CA ASN A 115 15.41 6.80 -8.75
C ASN A 115 14.70 5.86 -9.72
N VAL A 116 13.74 5.14 -9.20
CA VAL A 116 12.61 4.71 -9.98
C VAL A 116 11.97 5.98 -10.52
N ARG A 117 12.30 6.35 -11.75
CA ARG A 117 11.93 7.55 -12.50
C ARG A 117 11.34 8.66 -11.63
N SER A 118 11.98 9.81 -11.62
CA SER A 118 11.37 11.05 -11.14
C SER A 118 9.89 11.05 -11.55
N ARG A 119 9.00 11.17 -10.59
CA ARG A 119 7.61 11.54 -10.90
C ARG A 119 7.72 12.72 -11.86
N THR A 120 7.39 12.53 -13.11
CA THR A 120 7.27 13.65 -14.03
C THR A 120 6.22 14.59 -13.45
N ALA A 121 6.39 15.89 -13.63
CA ALA A 121 5.45 16.92 -13.16
C ALA A 121 3.99 16.64 -13.57
N ALA A 122 3.74 15.74 -14.52
CA ALA A 122 2.43 15.21 -14.89
C ALA A 122 1.77 14.37 -13.78
N ASP A 123 2.55 13.66 -12.93
CA ASP A 123 1.99 12.93 -11.79
C ASP A 123 1.67 13.84 -10.60
N SER A 124 2.17 15.07 -10.60
CA SER A 124 1.86 16.09 -9.59
C SER A 124 0.49 16.76 -9.81
N GLN A 125 -0.19 16.47 -10.90
CA GLN A 125 -1.54 17.01 -11.19
C GLN A 125 -2.69 16.15 -10.64
N ILE A 126 -2.41 15.19 -9.75
CA ILE A 126 -3.49 14.49 -9.02
C ILE A 126 -3.90 15.33 -7.79
N THR A 127 -4.13 16.61 -8.00
CA THR A 127 -4.88 17.48 -7.11
C THR A 127 -6.13 18.02 -7.80
N ALA A 128 -6.72 17.24 -8.69
CA ALA A 128 -8.11 17.50 -9.05
C ALA A 128 -8.96 17.09 -7.84
N PRO A 129 -9.81 17.95 -7.30
CA PRO A 129 -10.79 17.51 -6.33
C PRO A 129 -11.62 16.41 -7.01
N VAL A 130 -11.63 15.22 -6.40
CA VAL A 130 -12.50 14.14 -6.84
C VAL A 130 -13.92 14.72 -6.80
N PRO A 131 -14.69 14.68 -7.89
CA PRO A 131 -16.08 15.11 -7.84
C PRO A 131 -16.78 14.31 -6.73
N GLU A 132 -17.49 14.99 -5.84
CA GLU A 132 -18.21 14.39 -4.71
C GLU A 132 -19.22 13.31 -5.14
N GLU A 133 -19.57 13.25 -6.41
CA GLU A 133 -20.54 12.32 -6.99
C GLU A 133 -20.10 10.84 -6.94
N ASN A 134 -18.81 10.52 -6.84
CA ASN A 134 -18.35 9.13 -6.76
C ASN A 134 -18.24 8.58 -5.32
N MET A 135 -18.40 9.39 -4.30
CA MET A 135 -18.45 8.94 -2.91
C MET A 135 -19.76 8.25 -2.52
N SER A 136 -20.78 8.27 -3.38
CA SER A 136 -22.15 7.84 -3.03
C SER A 136 -22.37 6.32 -3.03
N ARG A 137 -21.45 5.49 -3.53
CA ARG A 137 -21.66 4.03 -3.55
C ARG A 137 -21.33 3.33 -2.23
N PHE A 138 -20.49 3.94 -1.39
CA PHE A 138 -20.20 3.42 -0.05
C PHE A 138 -20.12 4.60 0.93
N ALA A 139 -21.28 5.04 1.41
CA ALA A 139 -21.37 6.14 2.37
C ALA A 139 -20.89 5.70 3.77
N TYR A 140 -19.65 5.24 3.89
CA TYR A 140 -18.99 5.12 5.17
C TYR A 140 -18.74 6.55 5.68
N ALA A 141 -19.46 6.96 6.69
CA ALA A 141 -19.24 8.26 7.31
C ALA A 141 -18.19 8.11 8.40
N LEU A 142 -17.04 8.70 8.19
CA LEU A 142 -16.04 8.94 9.23
C LEU A 142 -16.25 10.36 9.74
N THR A 143 -16.56 10.49 11.02
CA THR A 143 -16.78 11.80 11.65
C THR A 143 -15.88 11.95 12.86
N THR A 144 -15.44 13.15 13.12
CA THR A 144 -14.74 13.53 14.34
C THR A 144 -15.68 14.31 15.27
N ASP A 145 -15.42 14.26 16.56
CA ASP A 145 -16.20 14.97 17.57
C ASP A 145 -16.00 16.49 17.50
N LYS A 146 -14.91 16.97 16.89
CA LYS A 146 -14.57 18.37 16.67
C LYS A 146 -13.91 18.57 15.30
N ASN A 147 -13.91 19.83 14.82
CA ASN A 147 -13.21 20.20 13.60
C ASN A 147 -11.76 20.64 13.84
N ASN A 148 -11.45 21.11 15.05
CA ASN A 148 -10.12 21.58 15.44
C ASN A 148 -9.74 21.00 16.80
N TYR A 149 -8.47 20.64 16.95
CA TYR A 149 -7.90 20.04 18.17
C TYR A 149 -6.64 20.78 18.59
N HIS A 150 -6.41 20.83 19.90
CA HIS A 150 -5.14 21.32 20.45
C HIS A 150 -4.11 20.19 20.56
N THR A 151 -2.85 20.57 20.71
CA THR A 151 -1.76 19.62 20.91
C THR A 151 -2.05 18.73 22.14
N LYS A 152 -1.89 17.41 21.99
CA LYS A 152 -2.16 16.38 23.01
C LYS A 152 -3.64 16.22 23.41
N GLU A 153 -4.56 16.76 22.65
CA GLU A 153 -5.99 16.54 22.86
C GLU A 153 -6.41 15.16 22.32
N ASN A 154 -7.35 14.52 23.00
CA ASN A 154 -7.92 13.25 22.53
C ASN A 154 -8.90 13.51 21.37
N VAL A 155 -8.74 12.78 20.28
CA VAL A 155 -9.62 12.80 19.13
C VAL A 155 -10.55 11.59 19.18
N ARG A 156 -11.85 11.82 19.13
CA ARG A 156 -12.83 10.74 18.99
C ARG A 156 -13.25 10.64 17.52
N ILE A 157 -12.95 9.51 16.91
CA ILE A 157 -13.33 9.21 15.53
C ILE A 157 -14.50 8.24 15.60
N THR A 158 -15.61 8.60 14.96
CA THR A 158 -16.79 7.74 14.83
C THR A 158 -16.85 7.25 13.38
N PHE A 159 -16.90 5.93 13.25
CA PHE A 159 -17.07 5.27 11.96
C PHE A 159 -18.47 4.66 11.88
N ARG A 160 -19.26 5.07 10.90
CA ARG A 160 -20.61 4.52 10.67
C ARG A 160 -20.54 3.52 9.52
N ASN A 161 -20.86 2.25 9.82
CA ASN A 161 -21.08 1.25 8.80
C ASN A 161 -22.57 1.30 8.35
N PRO A 162 -22.87 1.67 7.11
CA PRO A 162 -24.24 1.66 6.61
C PRO A 162 -24.74 0.26 6.24
N LEU A 163 -23.82 -0.73 6.16
CA LEU A 163 -24.16 -2.10 5.80
C LEU A 163 -24.45 -2.95 7.04
N PRO A 164 -25.37 -3.91 6.97
CA PRO A 164 -25.65 -4.81 8.10
C PRO A 164 -24.55 -5.84 8.36
N GLU A 165 -23.60 -5.97 7.45
CA GLU A 165 -22.53 -6.97 7.50
C GLU A 165 -21.30 -6.46 8.27
N THR A 166 -20.56 -7.38 8.87
CA THR A 166 -19.24 -7.07 9.44
C THR A 166 -18.24 -6.79 8.34
N PHE A 167 -17.42 -5.78 8.50
CA PHE A 167 -16.36 -5.41 7.56
C PHE A 167 -15.02 -5.28 8.28
N SER A 168 -13.94 -5.30 7.52
CA SER A 168 -12.59 -5.01 8.00
C SER A 168 -12.12 -3.71 7.40
N ALA A 169 -11.48 -2.89 8.21
CA ALA A 169 -10.92 -1.62 7.79
C ALA A 169 -9.46 -1.51 8.24
N SER A 170 -8.64 -0.85 7.44
CA SER A 170 -7.33 -0.35 7.82
C SER A 170 -7.43 1.14 8.10
N ILE A 171 -6.90 1.58 9.22
CA ILE A 171 -6.91 2.99 9.62
C ILE A 171 -5.46 3.45 9.73
N SER A 172 -5.12 4.52 8.99
CA SER A 172 -3.84 5.19 9.07
C SER A 172 -4.03 6.60 9.60
N VAL A 173 -3.20 7.01 10.55
CA VAL A 173 -3.20 8.35 11.11
C VAL A 173 -1.80 8.92 11.00
N PHE A 174 -1.65 10.03 10.28
CA PHE A 174 -0.35 10.68 10.10
C PHE A 174 -0.54 12.20 10.00
N ARG A 175 0.53 12.92 10.28
CA ARG A 175 0.53 14.38 10.11
C ARG A 175 0.64 14.72 8.63
N LEU A 176 -0.28 15.55 8.14
CA LEU A 176 -0.17 16.13 6.81
C LEU A 176 0.91 17.23 6.82
N ASP A 177 1.91 17.09 5.97
CA ASP A 177 2.97 18.06 5.74
C ASP A 177 3.44 17.97 4.28
N GLU A 178 4.51 18.69 3.94
CA GLU A 178 5.04 18.72 2.58
C GLU A 178 5.58 17.36 2.10
N LEU A 179 5.84 16.43 3.02
CA LEU A 179 6.39 15.10 2.71
C LEU A 179 5.30 14.02 2.63
N ASN A 180 4.22 14.18 3.38
CA ASN A 180 3.13 13.23 3.44
C ASN A 180 1.91 13.79 2.72
N PHE A 181 1.60 13.22 1.55
CA PHE A 181 0.42 13.59 0.76
C PHE A 181 -0.71 12.62 1.02
N TYR A 182 -1.92 13.13 1.05
CA TYR A 182 -3.10 12.28 1.03
C TYR A 182 -3.31 11.74 -0.40
N SER A 183 -3.36 10.42 -0.54
CA SER A 183 -3.78 9.78 -1.78
C SER A 183 -5.24 9.37 -1.64
N ASN A 184 -6.12 10.00 -2.40
CA ASN A 184 -7.57 9.73 -2.38
C ASN A 184 -7.97 8.42 -3.06
N ARG A 185 -7.02 7.57 -3.47
CA ARG A 185 -7.36 6.31 -4.13
C ARG A 185 -7.96 5.34 -3.12
N SER A 186 -9.23 5.03 -3.30
CA SER A 186 -9.88 3.96 -2.54
C SER A 186 -9.42 2.59 -3.05
N ILE A 187 -9.52 1.57 -2.19
CA ILE A 187 -9.26 0.18 -2.58
C ILE A 187 -10.11 -0.24 -3.80
N VAL A 188 -11.34 0.28 -3.90
CA VAL A 188 -12.27 0.01 -5.01
C VAL A 188 -11.75 0.61 -6.31
N GLU A 189 -11.26 1.85 -6.30
CA GLU A 189 -10.67 2.50 -7.47
C GLU A 189 -9.41 1.79 -7.96
N ILE A 190 -8.60 1.28 -7.03
CA ILE A 190 -7.41 0.52 -7.38
C ILE A 190 -7.81 -0.83 -7.99
N ILE A 191 -8.82 -1.51 -7.45
CA ILE A 191 -9.36 -2.76 -8.01
C ILE A 191 -9.93 -2.52 -9.41
N ASP A 192 -10.68 -1.44 -9.61
CA ASP A 192 -11.26 -1.10 -10.91
C ASP A 192 -10.19 -0.63 -11.91
N SER A 193 -9.17 0.11 -11.49
CA SER A 193 -8.07 0.54 -12.36
C SER A 193 -7.19 -0.62 -12.78
N THR A 194 -6.96 -1.62 -11.93
CA THR A 194 -6.20 -2.83 -12.30
C THR A 194 -6.93 -3.71 -13.31
N ARG A 195 -8.24 -3.51 -13.50
CA ARG A 195 -8.99 -4.15 -14.60
C ARG A 195 -8.76 -3.48 -15.96
N ASN A 196 -8.40 -2.20 -15.99
CA ASN A 196 -8.40 -1.38 -17.20
C ASN A 196 -7.04 -0.83 -17.65
N GLU A 197 -6.00 -0.87 -16.82
CA GLU A 197 -4.69 -0.34 -17.16
C GLU A 197 -3.60 -1.39 -17.01
N SER A 198 -2.99 -1.74 -18.15
CA SER A 198 -1.64 -2.26 -18.17
C SER A 198 -0.71 -1.17 -17.64
N LEU A 199 -0.52 -1.10 -16.34
CA LEU A 199 0.56 -0.31 -15.73
C LEU A 199 1.84 -0.76 -16.44
N LYS A 200 2.48 0.14 -17.20
CA LYS A 200 3.73 -0.16 -17.90
C LYS A 200 4.70 -0.78 -16.91
N PRO A 201 5.18 -1.98 -17.18
CA PRO A 201 5.89 -2.76 -16.21
C PRO A 201 7.19 -2.06 -15.79
N PHE A 202 7.33 -1.83 -14.53
CA PHE A 202 8.64 -1.92 -13.89
C PHE A 202 9.17 -3.32 -14.21
N PRO A 203 10.50 -3.51 -14.43
CA PRO A 203 11.05 -4.83 -14.71
C PRO A 203 10.80 -5.77 -13.53
N LEU A 204 9.64 -6.43 -13.55
CA LEU A 204 9.25 -7.47 -12.58
C LEU A 204 10.12 -8.73 -12.69
N ASP A 205 10.96 -8.79 -13.73
CA ASP A 205 12.04 -9.77 -13.90
C ASP A 205 13.07 -9.72 -12.78
N LYS A 206 13.16 -8.58 -12.06
CA LYS A 206 14.03 -8.38 -10.89
C LYS A 206 13.38 -8.62 -9.54
N VAL A 207 12.16 -9.16 -9.50
CA VAL A 207 11.53 -9.56 -8.23
C VAL A 207 12.16 -10.88 -7.79
N ASP A 208 12.89 -10.84 -6.68
CA ASP A 208 13.41 -12.03 -6.04
C ASP A 208 12.32 -12.68 -5.20
N TYR A 209 12.05 -13.97 -5.47
CA TYR A 209 11.11 -14.72 -4.67
C TYR A 209 11.68 -14.91 -3.25
N ALA A 210 11.02 -14.28 -2.27
CA ALA A 210 11.34 -14.46 -0.85
C ALA A 210 10.87 -15.85 -0.37
N GLY A 211 11.44 -16.91 -0.90
CA GLY A 211 11.00 -18.28 -0.70
C GLY A 211 10.70 -18.68 0.75
N GLU A 212 9.95 -19.74 0.96
CA GLU A 212 9.80 -20.33 2.28
C GLU A 212 11.17 -20.83 2.74
N ILE A 213 11.68 -20.24 3.80
CA ILE A 213 12.71 -20.87 4.62
C ILE A 213 11.94 -21.89 5.45
N ILE A 214 12.02 -23.15 5.05
CA ILE A 214 11.53 -24.29 5.83
C ILE A 214 12.46 -24.45 7.05
#